data_193aefaffa82c804be77b246bc4988c0
#
_entry.id   193aefaffa82c804be77b246bc4988c0
#
_cell.length_a   1.000
_cell.length_b   1.000
_cell.length_c   1.000
_cell.angle_alpha   90.00
_cell.angle_beta   90.00
_cell.angle_gamma   90.00
#
_symmetry.space_group_name_H-M   'P 1'
#
loop_
_entity.id
_entity.type
_entity.pdbx_description
1 polymer ?
#
loop_
_entity_poly.entity_id
_entity_poly.type
_entity_poly.pdbx_seq_one_letter_code
_entity_poly.pdbx_strand_id
1 'polypeptide(L)'
;MTRRAVLLTALRRAGAVLKRRFGKVSYKQKRRADLLTIADLESQQTILDTILRAFPDDDYKAEEDEVKLSGAEHLWIIDPLDGTTNYAHGYPAACVSIGV
;
A
#
# COMPACT_ATOMS: atom_id res chain seq x y z
N MET A 1 -4.21 15.69 -14.48
CA MET A 1 -3.57 14.38 -14.31
C MET A 1 -4.65 13.31 -14.16
N THR A 2 -4.50 12.20 -14.84
CA THR A 2 -5.50 11.13 -14.81
C THR A 2 -5.31 10.22 -13.61
N ARG A 3 -6.36 9.51 -13.20
CA ARG A 3 -6.26 8.49 -12.14
C ARG A 3 -5.29 7.38 -12.53
N ARG A 4 -5.27 6.99 -13.81
CA ARG A 4 -4.29 6.02 -14.30
C ARG A 4 -2.85 6.48 -14.08
N ALA A 5 -2.53 7.72 -14.41
CA ALA A 5 -1.19 8.27 -14.21
C ALA A 5 -0.81 8.31 -12.73
N VAL A 6 -1.75 8.72 -11.87
CA VAL A 6 -1.56 8.74 -10.42
C VAL A 6 -1.35 7.33 -9.88
N LEU A 7 -2.13 6.36 -10.34
CA LEU A 7 -2.00 4.96 -9.95
C LEU A 7 -0.60 4.44 -10.27
N LEU A 8 -0.11 4.70 -11.48
CA LEU A 8 1.23 4.25 -11.89
C LEU A 8 2.33 4.91 -11.06
N THR A 9 2.17 6.19 -10.74
CA THR A 9 3.12 6.90 -9.88
C THR A 9 3.11 6.30 -8.47
N ALA A 10 1.93 6.03 -7.92
CA ALA A 10 1.81 5.41 -6.59
C ALA A 10 2.47 4.03 -6.55
N LEU A 11 2.24 3.21 -7.59
CA LEU A 11 2.88 1.90 -7.69
C LEU A 11 4.41 2.00 -7.71
N ARG A 12 4.96 2.93 -8.49
CA ARG A 12 6.41 3.11 -8.55
C ARG A 12 6.99 3.56 -7.22
N ARG A 13 6.33 4.50 -6.55
CA ARG A 13 6.79 5.00 -5.25
C ARG A 13 6.73 3.93 -4.17
N ALA A 14 5.63 3.21 -4.10
CA ALA A 14 5.47 2.11 -3.14
C ALA A 14 6.48 1.00 -3.40
N GLY A 15 6.68 0.64 -4.66
CA GLY A 15 7.68 -0.35 -5.05
C GLY A 15 9.09 0.04 -4.62
N ALA A 16 9.43 1.32 -4.72
CA ALA A 16 10.72 1.83 -4.25
C ALA A 16 10.88 1.68 -2.73
N VAL A 17 9.82 1.92 -1.97
CA VAL A 17 9.80 1.70 -0.52
C VAL A 17 10.09 0.23 -0.19
N LEU A 18 9.39 -0.69 -0.86
CA LEU A 18 9.56 -2.11 -0.62
C LEU A 18 10.97 -2.59 -0.97
N LYS A 19 11.53 -2.10 -2.06
CA LYS A 19 12.90 -2.45 -2.45
C LYS A 19 13.92 -1.95 -1.44
N ARG A 20 13.76 -0.71 -0.98
CA ARG A 20 14.69 -0.11 -0.01
C ARG A 20 14.70 -0.84 1.32
N ARG A 21 13.54 -1.32 1.75
CA ARG A 21 13.40 -1.99 3.05
C ARG A 21 13.50 -3.51 3.01
N PHE A 22 13.59 -4.10 1.83
CA PHE A 22 13.64 -5.55 1.71
C PHE A 22 14.85 -6.12 2.45
N GLY A 23 14.61 -7.14 3.28
CA GLY A 23 15.63 -7.78 4.11
C GLY A 23 16.05 -6.97 5.34
N LYS A 24 15.43 -5.81 5.59
CA LYS A 24 15.82 -4.88 6.66
C LYS A 24 14.70 -4.59 7.64
N VAL A 25 13.64 -5.39 7.63
CA VAL A 25 12.48 -5.17 8.50
C VAL A 25 12.33 -6.28 9.51
N SER A 26 11.90 -5.91 10.72
CA SER A 26 11.30 -6.85 11.66
C SER A 26 9.80 -6.83 11.44
N TYR A 27 9.11 -7.81 11.99
CA TYR A 27 7.66 -7.90 11.85
C TYR A 27 7.00 -8.16 13.20
N LYS A 28 5.71 -7.84 13.26
CA LYS A 28 4.87 -8.29 14.37
C LYS A 28 3.62 -8.95 13.80
N GLN A 29 3.09 -9.88 14.55
CA GLN A 29 1.89 -10.59 14.17
C GLN A 29 0.66 -9.76 14.54
N LYS A 30 -0.14 -9.36 13.55
CA LYS A 30 -1.36 -8.58 13.79
C LYS A 30 -2.58 -9.48 13.98
N ARG A 31 -2.56 -10.67 13.42
CA ARG A 31 -3.58 -11.71 13.56
C ARG A 31 -2.90 -13.07 13.44
N ARG A 32 -3.67 -14.14 13.64
CA ARG A 32 -3.17 -15.50 13.72
C ARG A 32 -2.20 -15.91 12.60
N ALA A 33 -2.47 -15.52 11.37
CA ALA A 33 -1.62 -15.86 10.23
C ALA A 33 -1.09 -14.63 9.48
N ASP A 34 -1.38 -13.42 9.98
CA ASP A 34 -1.03 -12.17 9.31
C ASP A 34 0.15 -11.51 9.99
N LEU A 35 1.06 -10.99 9.19
CA LEU A 35 2.22 -10.23 9.65
C LEU A 35 2.10 -8.78 9.19
N LEU A 36 2.70 -7.89 9.99
CA LEU A 36 2.77 -6.47 9.70
C LEU A 36 4.23 -6.01 9.82
N THR A 37 4.71 -5.27 8.84
CA THR A 37 6.04 -4.66 8.88
C THR A 37 5.92 -3.15 8.70
N ILE A 38 7.00 -2.43 9.05
CA ILE A 38 7.07 -0.99 8.77
C ILE A 38 6.97 -0.71 7.26
N ALA A 39 7.37 -1.66 6.43
CA ALA A 39 7.26 -1.53 4.98
C ALA A 39 5.81 -1.48 4.52
N ASP A 40 4.90 -2.27 5.15
CA ASP A 40 3.46 -2.20 4.88
C ASP A 40 2.93 -0.80 5.13
N LEU A 41 3.26 -0.25 6.29
CA LEU A 41 2.77 1.07 6.71
C LEU A 41 3.36 2.20 5.87
N GLU A 42 4.64 2.16 5.58
CA GLU A 42 5.28 3.18 4.76
C GLU A 42 4.80 3.14 3.32
N SER A 43 4.64 1.93 2.76
CA SER A 43 4.08 1.76 1.42
C SER A 43 2.67 2.33 1.34
N GLN A 44 1.81 2.00 2.31
CA GLN A 44 0.44 2.51 2.36
C GLN A 44 0.39 4.02 2.44
N GLN A 45 1.19 4.63 3.33
CA GLN A 45 1.22 6.07 3.47
C GLN A 45 1.70 6.75 2.19
N THR A 46 2.69 6.19 1.54
CA THR A 46 3.22 6.68 0.25
C THR A 46 2.13 6.67 -0.82
N ILE A 47 1.36 5.58 -0.90
CA ILE A 47 0.26 5.43 -1.86
C ILE A 47 -0.82 6.47 -1.58
N LEU A 48 -1.28 6.56 -0.32
CA LEU A 48 -2.33 7.50 0.05
C LEU A 48 -1.92 8.96 -0.16
N ASP A 49 -0.70 9.32 0.19
CA ASP A 49 -0.19 10.68 -0.05
C ASP A 49 -0.21 11.02 -1.54
N THR A 50 0.19 10.08 -2.38
CA THR A 50 0.21 10.27 -3.83
C THR A 50 -1.20 10.46 -4.39
N ILE A 51 -2.13 9.60 -3.99
CA ILE A 51 -3.52 9.63 -4.47
C ILE A 51 -4.25 10.87 -3.99
N LEU A 52 -4.19 11.15 -2.69
CA LEU A 52 -4.98 12.22 -2.09
C LEU A 52 -4.45 13.61 -2.42
N ARG A 53 -3.19 13.73 -2.77
CA ARG A 53 -2.64 14.99 -3.28
C ARG A 53 -3.24 15.35 -4.63
N ALA A 54 -3.50 14.36 -5.48
CA ALA A 54 -4.08 14.56 -6.79
C ALA A 54 -5.62 14.55 -6.78
N PHE A 55 -6.22 13.69 -5.96
CA PHE A 55 -7.68 13.50 -5.89
C PHE A 55 -8.14 13.46 -4.44
N PRO A 56 -8.16 14.63 -3.76
CA PRO A 56 -8.44 14.66 -2.31
C PRO A 56 -9.86 14.23 -1.94
N ASP A 57 -10.80 14.27 -2.90
CA ASP A 57 -12.19 13.92 -2.63
C ASP A 57 -12.51 12.44 -2.94
N ASP A 58 -11.55 11.68 -3.45
CA ASP A 58 -11.76 10.27 -3.70
C ASP A 58 -11.80 9.48 -2.40
N ASP A 59 -12.57 8.38 -2.43
CA ASP A 59 -12.61 7.43 -1.32
C ASP A 59 -11.49 6.40 -1.46
N TYR A 60 -11.20 5.72 -0.36
CA TYR A 60 -10.20 4.66 -0.38
C TYR A 60 -10.47 3.63 0.70
N LYS A 61 -10.01 2.42 0.44
CA LYS A 61 -9.98 1.33 1.40
C LYS A 61 -8.62 0.66 1.31
N ALA A 62 -7.80 0.84 2.33
CA ALA A 62 -6.47 0.28 2.40
C ALA A 62 -6.44 -0.82 3.45
N GLU A 63 -5.54 -1.78 3.30
CA GLU A 63 -5.52 -2.97 4.14
C GLU A 63 -5.15 -2.67 5.59
N GLU A 64 -4.26 -1.69 5.82
CA GLU A 64 -3.77 -1.39 7.17
C GLU A 64 -4.60 -0.30 7.84
N ASP A 65 -5.90 -0.57 8.01
CA ASP A 65 -6.86 0.21 8.81
C ASP A 65 -7.10 1.66 8.35
N GLU A 66 -6.82 1.97 7.09
CA GLU A 66 -7.09 3.28 6.51
C GLU A 66 -8.27 3.18 5.55
N VAL A 67 -9.40 3.78 5.93
CA VAL A 67 -10.64 3.71 5.16
C VAL A 67 -11.32 5.07 5.17
N LYS A 68 -11.74 5.53 4.00
CA LYS A 68 -12.62 6.68 3.84
C LYS A 68 -13.71 6.30 2.84
N LEU A 69 -14.95 6.20 3.31
CA LEU A 69 -16.10 5.85 2.48
C LEU A 69 -17.16 6.95 2.65
N SER A 70 -17.09 7.96 1.77
CA SER A 70 -17.96 9.15 1.83
C SER A 70 -19.03 9.15 0.73
N GLY A 71 -19.08 8.12 -0.10
CA GLY A 71 -19.97 8.06 -1.26
C GLY A 71 -19.39 8.77 -2.48
N ALA A 72 -18.08 8.94 -2.55
CA ALA A 72 -17.41 9.53 -3.70
C ALA A 72 -17.60 8.66 -4.95
N GLU A 73 -17.48 9.28 -6.11
CA GLU A 73 -17.62 8.58 -7.39
C GLU A 73 -16.53 7.54 -7.62
N HIS A 74 -15.33 7.76 -7.07
CA HIS A 74 -14.19 6.87 -7.23
C HIS A 74 -13.72 6.33 -5.91
N LEU A 75 -13.44 5.04 -5.88
CA LEU A 75 -12.95 4.33 -4.70
C LEU A 75 -11.65 3.61 -5.05
N TRP A 76 -10.59 3.88 -4.30
CA TRP A 76 -9.31 3.20 -4.44
C TRP A 76 -9.24 2.02 -3.48
N ILE A 77 -8.85 0.87 -4.00
CA ILE A 77 -8.63 -0.33 -3.19
C ILE A 77 -7.13 -0.59 -3.18
N ILE A 78 -6.53 -0.65 -2.00
CA ILE A 78 -5.08 -0.63 -1.84
C ILE A 78 -4.62 -1.80 -0.97
N ASP A 79 -3.72 -2.61 -1.52
CA ASP A 79 -2.93 -3.56 -0.75
C ASP A 79 -1.46 -3.11 -0.84
N PRO A 80 -0.93 -2.49 0.22
CA PRO A 80 0.40 -1.88 0.17
C PRO A 80 1.54 -2.89 0.08
N LEU A 81 1.30 -4.13 0.51
CA LEU A 81 2.27 -5.21 0.45
C LEU A 81 1.53 -6.54 0.51
N ASP A 82 1.31 -7.14 -0.65
CA ASP A 82 0.80 -8.49 -0.76
C ASP A 82 1.98 -9.47 -0.65
N GLY A 83 1.84 -10.47 0.20
CA GLY A 83 2.93 -11.40 0.49
C GLY A 83 3.82 -10.93 1.64
N THR A 84 3.25 -10.29 2.66
CA THR A 84 3.99 -9.78 3.82
C THR A 84 4.81 -10.86 4.52
N THR A 85 4.27 -12.08 4.63
CA THR A 85 5.00 -13.19 5.26
C THR A 85 6.29 -13.51 4.50
N ASN A 86 6.21 -13.61 3.18
CA ASN A 86 7.39 -13.85 2.35
C ASN A 86 8.39 -12.69 2.49
N TYR A 87 7.90 -11.47 2.39
CA TYR A 87 8.71 -10.27 2.48
C TYR A 87 9.42 -10.19 3.83
N ALA A 88 8.71 -10.43 4.92
CA ALA A 88 9.27 -10.36 6.28
C ALA A 88 10.36 -11.39 6.50
N HIS A 89 10.29 -12.54 5.83
CA HIS A 89 11.29 -13.61 5.92
C HIS A 89 12.38 -13.51 4.85
N GLY A 90 12.42 -12.41 4.09
CA GLY A 90 13.47 -12.20 3.09
C GLY A 90 13.27 -12.96 1.80
N TYR A 91 12.07 -13.49 1.54
CA TYR A 91 11.76 -14.19 0.31
C TYR A 91 11.10 -13.21 -0.68
N PRO A 92 11.67 -13.00 -1.88
CA PRO A 92 11.23 -11.92 -2.77
C PRO A 92 9.98 -12.23 -3.57
N ALA A 93 8.95 -12.79 -2.94
CA ALA A 93 7.65 -13.04 -3.56
C ALA A 93 6.60 -12.14 -2.90
N ALA A 94 6.58 -10.87 -3.31
CA ALA A 94 5.68 -9.86 -2.79
C ALA A 94 5.40 -8.81 -3.85
N CYS A 95 4.28 -8.09 -3.71
CA CYS A 95 3.91 -7.03 -4.66
C CYS A 95 3.03 -5.98 -4.01
N VAL A 96 2.81 -4.87 -4.73
CA VAL A 96 1.82 -3.84 -4.39
C VAL A 96 0.65 -4.00 -5.34
N SER A 97 -0.57 -3.85 -4.83
CA SER A 97 -1.79 -3.95 -5.64
C SER A 97 -2.68 -2.74 -5.39
N ILE A 98 -3.06 -2.04 -6.46
CA ILE A 98 -3.93 -0.87 -6.39
C ILE A 98 -4.98 -0.98 -7.49
N GLY A 99 -6.25 -0.78 -7.12
CA GLY A 99 -7.36 -0.69 -8.06
C GLY A 99 -8.17 0.59 -7.84
N VAL A 100 -8.84 1.05 -8.90
CA VAL A 100 -9.74 2.21 -8.81
C VAL A 100 -10.87 2.11 -9.80
#